data_e89ae954a4909ce2b8403804e5e03a91
#
_entry.id   e89ae954a4909ce2b8403804e5e03a91
#
_cell.length_a   1.000
_cell.length_b   1.000
_cell.length_c   1.000
_cell.angle_alpha   90.00
_cell.angle_beta   90.00
_cell.angle_gamma   90.00
#
_symmetry.space_group_name_H-M   'P 1'
#
loop_
_entity.id
_entity.type
_entity.pdbx_description
1 polymer ?
#
loop_
_entity_poly.entity_id
_entity_poly.type
_entity_poly.pdbx_seq_one_letter_code
_entity_poly.pdbx_strand_id
1 'polypeptide(L)'
;PVYEVSKGEKVLFIGDSITQGYGTFETGQTFVNVANRALDYELLNQGIGGYYFDKNSLMPLEKFVPDKVIIAMGTNLCYWDDKEKYIAGFFEKLPSVYGKTPILIITPLWRADYPDAFDKVCEVRALIEKFSLPLKNAKVIHGDLLVPHDEKLYFDKLHPNAAGGKIYGENLVAKIKEIKF
;
A
#
# COMPACT_ATOMS: atom_id res chain seq x y z
N PRO A 1 7.25 35.53 8.57
CA PRO A 1 7.57 34.54 9.59
C PRO A 1 7.30 33.14 9.03
N VAL A 2 8.29 32.25 9.10
CA VAL A 2 8.11 30.84 8.83
C VAL A 2 7.56 30.23 10.12
N TYR A 3 6.34 29.72 10.08
CA TYR A 3 5.77 29.02 11.22
C TYR A 3 6.13 27.54 11.07
N GLU A 4 6.67 26.95 12.12
CA GLU A 4 6.82 25.50 12.20
C GLU A 4 5.40 24.91 12.39
N VAL A 5 4.91 24.25 11.37
CA VAL A 5 3.64 23.53 11.47
C VAL A 5 3.94 22.22 12.17
N SER A 6 3.40 22.04 13.37
CA SER A 6 3.40 20.73 14.05
C SER A 6 2.70 19.74 13.12
N LYS A 7 3.44 18.81 12.58
CA LYS A 7 2.90 17.71 11.78
C LYS A 7 2.51 16.55 12.70
N GLY A 8 1.53 15.79 12.24
CA GLY A 8 1.09 14.59 12.93
C GLY A 8 2.10 13.45 12.89
N GLU A 9 1.61 12.23 13.03
CA GLU A 9 2.39 10.98 12.99
C GLU A 9 3.19 10.86 11.69
N LYS A 10 4.45 10.46 11.76
CA LYS A 10 5.30 10.21 10.58
C LYS A 10 4.94 8.90 9.92
N VAL A 11 4.39 8.95 8.72
CA VAL A 11 3.92 7.76 8.01
C VAL A 11 4.67 7.58 6.70
N LEU A 12 5.29 6.41 6.56
CA LEU A 12 5.93 5.98 5.33
C LEU A 12 4.99 5.09 4.54
N PHE A 13 4.67 5.48 3.31
CA PHE A 13 4.03 4.59 2.33
C PHE A 13 5.07 3.96 1.44
N ILE A 14 5.04 2.63 1.33
CA ILE A 14 5.84 1.84 0.39
C ILE A 14 4.86 1.15 -0.56
N GLY A 15 5.06 1.29 -1.86
CA GLY A 15 4.16 0.69 -2.81
C GLY A 15 4.57 0.83 -4.27
N ASP A 16 3.66 0.43 -5.14
CA ASP A 16 3.84 0.40 -6.58
C ASP A 16 3.24 1.64 -7.29
N SER A 17 2.90 1.50 -8.57
CA SER A 17 2.29 2.56 -9.38
C SER A 17 0.98 3.11 -8.80
N ILE A 18 0.20 2.27 -8.12
CA ILE A 18 -1.06 2.69 -7.49
C ILE A 18 -0.76 3.63 -6.31
N THR A 19 0.25 3.30 -5.50
CA THR A 19 0.71 4.15 -4.40
C THR A 19 1.36 5.44 -4.90
N GLN A 20 2.07 5.39 -6.04
CA GLN A 20 2.58 6.57 -6.74
C GLN A 20 1.44 7.48 -7.22
N GLY A 21 0.28 6.90 -7.56
CA GLY A 21 -0.91 7.62 -8.05
C GLY A 21 -1.08 7.59 -9.56
N TYR A 22 -0.45 6.63 -10.25
CA TYR A 22 -0.63 6.44 -11.69
C TYR A 22 -2.11 6.13 -12.00
N GLY A 23 -2.61 6.67 -13.11
CA GLY A 23 -4.01 6.53 -13.55
C GLY A 23 -4.98 7.54 -12.94
N THR A 24 -4.64 8.16 -11.80
CA THR A 24 -5.51 9.12 -11.14
C THR A 24 -5.56 10.47 -11.85
N PHE A 25 -4.44 10.94 -12.44
CA PHE A 25 -4.25 12.23 -13.15
C PHE A 25 -4.64 13.49 -12.35
N GLU A 26 -5.23 13.33 -11.18
CA GLU A 26 -5.55 14.37 -10.21
C GLU A 26 -4.80 14.09 -8.91
N THR A 27 -3.68 14.75 -8.69
CA THR A 27 -2.78 14.50 -7.54
C THR A 27 -3.53 14.51 -6.22
N GLY A 28 -4.51 15.40 -6.06
CA GLY A 28 -5.35 15.48 -4.86
C GLY A 28 -6.26 14.27 -4.64
N GLN A 29 -6.50 13.43 -5.65
CA GLN A 29 -7.39 12.26 -5.56
C GLN A 29 -6.62 10.93 -5.49
N THR A 30 -5.29 10.95 -5.43
CA THR A 30 -4.55 9.73 -5.10
C THR A 30 -4.94 9.27 -3.71
N PHE A 31 -5.07 7.96 -3.49
CA PHE A 31 -5.53 7.44 -2.19
C PHE A 31 -4.63 7.87 -1.04
N VAL A 32 -3.33 7.99 -1.29
CA VAL A 32 -2.35 8.47 -0.30
C VAL A 32 -2.66 9.91 0.11
N ASN A 33 -2.92 10.80 -0.85
CA ASN A 33 -3.22 12.21 -0.55
C ASN A 33 -4.62 12.40 0.06
N VAL A 34 -5.60 11.60 -0.34
CA VAL A 34 -6.93 11.58 0.30
C VAL A 34 -6.82 11.16 1.76
N ALA A 35 -6.10 10.07 2.03
CA ALA A 35 -5.86 9.60 3.39
C ALA A 35 -5.07 10.62 4.22
N ASN A 36 -4.03 11.21 3.64
CA ASN A 36 -3.20 12.20 4.33
C ASN A 36 -3.99 13.44 4.77
N ARG A 37 -4.87 13.97 3.90
CA ARG A 37 -5.71 15.12 4.27
C ARG A 37 -6.67 14.83 5.43
N ALA A 38 -7.11 13.59 5.58
CA ALA A 38 -8.04 13.20 6.63
C ALA A 38 -7.36 12.81 7.96
N LEU A 39 -6.07 12.44 7.91
CA LEU A 39 -5.32 11.90 9.05
C LEU A 39 -4.17 12.79 9.50
N ASP A 40 -3.86 13.85 8.73
CA ASP A 40 -2.84 14.86 9.00
C ASP A 40 -1.44 14.28 9.32
N TYR A 41 -0.98 13.36 8.47
CA TYR A 41 0.33 12.74 8.63
C TYR A 41 1.49 13.62 8.13
N GLU A 42 2.64 13.51 8.78
CA GLU A 42 3.91 13.82 8.15
C GLU A 42 4.28 12.68 7.19
N LEU A 43 3.91 12.85 5.93
CA LEU A 43 3.89 11.79 4.93
C LEU A 43 5.20 11.72 4.14
N LEU A 44 5.76 10.50 4.01
CA LEU A 44 6.71 10.16 2.94
C LEU A 44 6.11 9.07 2.05
N ASN A 45 5.89 9.39 0.77
CA ASN A 45 5.38 8.44 -0.22
C ASN A 45 6.52 7.88 -1.08
N GLN A 46 6.79 6.58 -0.97
CA GLN A 46 7.73 5.80 -1.78
C GLN A 46 6.98 4.86 -2.74
N GLY A 47 5.92 5.33 -3.36
CA GLY A 47 5.27 4.63 -4.48
C GLY A 47 6.09 4.75 -5.75
N ILE A 48 6.43 3.62 -6.38
CA ILE A 48 7.25 3.55 -7.59
C ILE A 48 6.57 2.63 -8.61
N GLY A 49 6.37 3.12 -9.84
CA GLY A 49 5.80 2.33 -10.93
C GLY A 49 6.53 1.02 -11.17
N GLY A 50 5.79 -0.09 -11.27
CA GLY A 50 6.37 -1.42 -11.46
C GLY A 50 7.01 -2.06 -10.23
N TYR A 51 7.01 -1.37 -9.07
CA TYR A 51 7.66 -1.86 -7.87
C TYR A 51 6.97 -3.14 -7.32
N TYR A 52 7.76 -3.99 -6.68
CA TYR A 52 7.36 -5.27 -6.14
C TYR A 52 8.07 -5.56 -4.82
N PHE A 53 7.82 -6.70 -4.18
CA PHE A 53 8.44 -7.09 -2.92
C PHE A 53 9.94 -7.41 -3.08
N ASP A 54 10.76 -6.38 -3.36
CA ASP A 54 12.21 -6.52 -3.42
C ASP A 54 12.84 -6.25 -2.05
N LYS A 55 13.32 -7.30 -1.39
CA LYS A 55 13.98 -7.18 -0.09
C LYS A 55 15.22 -6.28 -0.11
N ASN A 56 15.89 -6.14 -1.25
CA ASN A 56 17.12 -5.35 -1.35
C ASN A 56 16.86 -3.84 -1.28
N SER A 57 15.63 -3.41 -1.59
CA SER A 57 15.22 -2.01 -1.48
C SER A 57 14.85 -1.58 -0.05
N LEU A 58 14.62 -2.56 0.85
CA LEU A 58 14.35 -2.27 2.26
C LEU A 58 15.62 -1.78 2.97
N MET A 59 15.63 -0.51 3.32
CA MET A 59 16.70 0.11 4.10
C MET A 59 16.13 1.15 5.07
N PRO A 60 16.81 1.37 6.22
CA PRO A 60 16.48 2.46 7.11
C PRO A 60 16.63 3.82 6.40
N LEU A 61 15.73 4.74 6.68
CA LEU A 61 15.79 6.11 6.18
C LEU A 61 16.49 6.99 7.22
N GLU A 62 17.65 7.56 6.88
CA GLU A 62 18.47 8.34 7.83
C GLU A 62 17.75 9.58 8.36
N LYS A 63 16.95 10.24 7.53
CA LYS A 63 16.31 11.53 7.85
C LYS A 63 14.80 11.42 8.14
N PHE A 64 14.23 10.24 8.03
CA PHE A 64 12.81 10.00 8.24
C PHE A 64 12.59 8.67 8.96
N VAL A 65 12.49 8.74 10.27
CA VAL A 65 12.15 7.56 11.09
C VAL A 65 10.62 7.51 11.20
N PRO A 66 9.95 6.54 10.56
CA PRO A 66 8.49 6.47 10.57
C PRO A 66 7.95 5.98 11.91
N ASP A 67 6.86 6.59 12.37
CA ASP A 67 6.05 6.09 13.47
C ASP A 67 5.15 4.95 13.01
N LYS A 68 4.83 4.89 11.71
CA LYS A 68 4.04 3.85 11.06
C LYS A 68 4.48 3.64 9.61
N VAL A 69 4.45 2.38 9.15
CA VAL A 69 4.69 2.01 7.76
C VAL A 69 3.40 1.45 7.15
N ILE A 70 3.02 1.94 5.98
CA ILE A 70 1.90 1.40 5.19
C ILE A 70 2.48 0.81 3.90
N ILE A 71 2.30 -0.49 3.70
CA ILE A 71 2.77 -1.22 2.53
C ILE A 71 1.56 -1.53 1.66
N ALA A 72 1.51 -0.97 0.44
CA ALA A 72 0.41 -1.14 -0.49
C ALA A 72 0.96 -1.52 -1.87
N MET A 73 1.17 -2.81 -2.10
CA MET A 73 1.72 -3.35 -3.35
C MET A 73 1.44 -4.83 -3.51
N GLY A 74 1.88 -5.37 -4.64
CA GLY A 74 1.82 -6.81 -4.94
C GLY A 74 1.16 -7.11 -6.27
N THR A 75 0.45 -6.16 -6.87
CA THR A 75 -0.24 -6.35 -8.14
C THR A 75 0.73 -6.74 -9.27
N ASN A 76 1.96 -6.25 -9.25
CA ASN A 76 2.99 -6.56 -10.25
C ASN A 76 3.49 -8.01 -10.18
N LEU A 77 3.29 -8.70 -9.06
CA LEU A 77 3.68 -10.10 -8.89
C LEU A 77 2.61 -11.10 -9.33
N CYS A 78 1.40 -10.65 -9.68
CA CYS A 78 0.27 -11.54 -9.96
C CYS A 78 0.59 -12.63 -10.98
N TYR A 79 1.40 -12.33 -11.99
CA TYR A 79 1.75 -13.26 -13.07
C TYR A 79 3.20 -13.77 -13.02
N TRP A 80 3.91 -13.56 -11.89
CA TRP A 80 5.27 -14.07 -11.73
C TRP A 80 5.24 -15.49 -11.13
N ASP A 81 6.00 -16.40 -11.70
CA ASP A 81 6.08 -17.79 -11.20
C ASP A 81 6.78 -17.89 -9.85
N ASP A 82 7.76 -17.04 -9.59
CA ASP A 82 8.55 -17.01 -8.37
C ASP A 82 8.07 -15.96 -7.33
N LYS A 83 6.81 -15.48 -7.45
CA LYS A 83 6.19 -14.48 -6.57
C LYS A 83 6.35 -14.80 -5.09
N GLU A 84 6.21 -16.07 -4.70
CA GLU A 84 6.34 -16.50 -3.31
C GLU A 84 7.73 -16.18 -2.72
N LYS A 85 8.80 -16.40 -3.48
CA LYS A 85 10.17 -16.11 -3.08
C LYS A 85 10.38 -14.62 -2.76
N TYR A 86 9.84 -13.74 -3.60
CA TYR A 86 9.95 -12.29 -3.39
C TYR A 86 9.16 -11.85 -2.18
N ILE A 87 7.92 -12.29 -2.05
CA ILE A 87 7.06 -11.95 -0.90
C ILE A 87 7.71 -12.46 0.40
N ALA A 88 8.10 -13.74 0.46
CA ALA A 88 8.75 -14.33 1.63
C ALA A 88 9.99 -13.55 2.06
N GLY A 89 10.93 -13.31 1.12
CA GLY A 89 12.18 -12.62 1.42
C GLY A 89 11.99 -11.16 1.88
N PHE A 90 10.97 -10.47 1.37
CA PHE A 90 10.64 -9.12 1.81
C PHE A 90 10.13 -9.10 3.26
N PHE A 91 9.17 -9.98 3.58
CA PHE A 91 8.60 -10.07 4.93
C PHE A 91 9.61 -10.59 5.97
N GLU A 92 10.53 -11.47 5.59
CA GLU A 92 11.63 -11.91 6.42
C GLU A 92 12.56 -10.75 6.82
N LYS A 93 12.80 -9.81 5.89
CA LYS A 93 13.69 -8.67 6.13
C LYS A 93 13.04 -7.54 6.92
N LEU A 94 11.72 -7.34 6.83
CA LEU A 94 11.01 -6.22 7.46
C LEU A 94 11.39 -5.96 8.93
N PRO A 95 11.45 -6.98 9.83
CA PRO A 95 11.80 -6.75 11.23
C PRO A 95 13.20 -6.16 11.44
N SER A 96 14.14 -6.47 10.57
CA SER A 96 15.52 -5.94 10.66
C SER A 96 15.61 -4.46 10.31
N VAL A 97 14.64 -3.94 9.54
CA VAL A 97 14.60 -2.54 9.09
C VAL A 97 13.71 -1.68 9.97
N TYR A 98 12.51 -2.16 10.26
CA TYR A 98 11.49 -1.37 10.97
C TYR A 98 11.26 -1.80 12.42
N GLY A 99 11.88 -2.89 12.87
CA GLY A 99 11.83 -3.31 14.27
C GLY A 99 10.40 -3.52 14.78
N LYS A 100 10.01 -2.68 15.75
CA LYS A 100 8.67 -2.72 16.37
C LYS A 100 7.71 -1.67 15.79
N THR A 101 8.12 -0.89 14.79
CA THR A 101 7.25 0.10 14.14
C THR A 101 5.98 -0.56 13.65
N PRO A 102 4.78 -0.04 13.95
CA PRO A 102 3.51 -0.54 13.43
C PRO A 102 3.50 -0.60 11.90
N ILE A 103 3.04 -1.72 11.33
CA ILE A 103 3.00 -1.92 9.89
C ILE A 103 1.58 -2.26 9.46
N LEU A 104 1.01 -1.47 8.56
CA LEU A 104 -0.24 -1.78 7.89
C LEU A 104 0.08 -2.30 6.48
N ILE A 105 -0.38 -3.50 6.18
CA ILE A 105 -0.19 -4.13 4.88
C ILE A 105 -1.53 -4.12 4.16
N ILE A 106 -1.55 -3.54 2.96
CA ILE A 106 -2.70 -3.53 2.08
C ILE A 106 -2.41 -4.50 0.94
N THR A 107 -3.22 -5.55 0.81
CA THR A 107 -3.09 -6.49 -0.29
C THR A 107 -3.50 -5.84 -1.62
N PRO A 108 -3.16 -6.41 -2.79
CA PRO A 108 -3.53 -5.83 -4.07
C PRO A 108 -5.03 -5.52 -4.17
N LEU A 109 -5.35 -4.47 -4.92
CA LEU A 109 -6.72 -4.14 -5.31
C LEU A 109 -7.29 -5.20 -6.27
N TRP A 110 -8.61 -5.18 -6.44
CA TRP A 110 -9.23 -5.86 -7.58
C TRP A 110 -8.68 -5.30 -8.91
N ARG A 111 -8.58 -6.16 -9.91
CA ARG A 111 -8.17 -5.81 -11.28
C ARG A 111 -8.90 -6.69 -12.29
N ALA A 112 -9.09 -6.18 -13.50
CA ALA A 112 -9.83 -6.85 -14.56
C ALA A 112 -9.16 -6.71 -15.95
N ASP A 113 -7.87 -6.43 -15.98
CA ASP A 113 -7.09 -6.29 -17.21
C ASP A 113 -6.82 -7.63 -17.93
N TYR A 114 -7.00 -8.75 -17.21
CA TYR A 114 -6.99 -10.11 -17.77
C TYR A 114 -8.16 -10.92 -17.21
N PRO A 115 -8.64 -11.98 -17.92
CA PRO A 115 -9.78 -12.78 -17.50
C PRO A 115 -9.64 -13.45 -16.12
N ASP A 116 -8.42 -13.85 -15.75
CA ASP A 116 -8.09 -14.51 -14.48
C ASP A 116 -7.45 -13.57 -13.45
N ALA A 117 -7.47 -12.25 -13.71
CA ALA A 117 -6.71 -11.29 -12.92
C ALA A 117 -7.09 -11.29 -11.44
N PHE A 118 -8.37 -11.47 -11.12
CA PHE A 118 -8.79 -11.50 -9.72
C PHE A 118 -8.35 -12.77 -8.99
N ASP A 119 -8.33 -13.91 -9.66
CA ASP A 119 -7.79 -15.16 -9.09
C ASP A 119 -6.31 -14.99 -8.76
N LYS A 120 -5.54 -14.34 -9.65
CA LYS A 120 -4.12 -14.02 -9.41
C LYS A 120 -3.92 -13.03 -8.25
N VAL A 121 -4.80 -12.07 -8.07
CA VAL A 121 -4.83 -11.19 -6.88
C VAL A 121 -5.05 -12.02 -5.62
N CYS A 122 -5.98 -12.98 -5.63
CA CYS A 122 -6.25 -13.86 -4.49
C CYS A 122 -5.05 -14.74 -4.13
N GLU A 123 -4.31 -15.25 -5.12
CA GLU A 123 -3.05 -15.98 -4.89
C GLU A 123 -2.01 -15.11 -4.15
N VAL A 124 -1.77 -13.88 -4.65
CA VAL A 124 -0.82 -12.94 -4.03
C VAL A 124 -1.27 -12.55 -2.62
N ARG A 125 -2.56 -12.30 -2.42
CA ARG A 125 -3.13 -12.00 -1.10
C ARG A 125 -2.84 -13.13 -0.11
N ALA A 126 -3.11 -14.38 -0.48
CA ALA A 126 -2.86 -15.53 0.39
C ALA A 126 -1.38 -15.65 0.80
N LEU A 127 -0.44 -15.35 -0.11
CA LEU A 127 0.99 -15.34 0.19
C LEU A 127 1.35 -14.18 1.14
N ILE A 128 0.80 -12.98 0.93
CA ILE A 128 1.00 -11.84 1.83
C ILE A 128 0.52 -12.19 3.24
N GLU A 129 -0.67 -12.75 3.39
CA GLU A 129 -1.22 -13.18 4.67
C GLU A 129 -0.33 -14.23 5.33
N LYS A 130 0.09 -15.27 4.58
CA LYS A 130 0.97 -16.34 5.06
C LYS A 130 2.28 -15.78 5.65
N PHE A 131 2.97 -14.91 4.90
CA PHE A 131 4.29 -14.43 5.29
C PHE A 131 4.27 -13.25 6.26
N SER A 132 3.16 -12.52 6.37
CA SER A 132 2.98 -11.49 7.38
C SER A 132 2.54 -12.01 8.75
N LEU A 133 1.98 -13.21 8.82
CA LEU A 133 1.45 -13.81 10.05
C LEU A 133 2.44 -13.82 11.25
N PRO A 134 3.75 -14.06 11.07
CA PRO A 134 4.70 -14.01 12.17
C PRO A 134 4.97 -12.59 12.72
N LEU A 135 4.61 -11.55 12.00
CA LEU A 135 4.90 -10.16 12.36
C LEU A 135 3.86 -9.63 13.37
N LYS A 136 4.23 -9.61 14.65
CA LYS A 136 3.32 -9.21 15.75
C LYS A 136 2.88 -7.74 15.68
N ASN A 137 3.66 -6.89 15.01
CA ASN A 137 3.40 -5.46 14.82
C ASN A 137 2.76 -5.14 13.46
N ALA A 138 2.35 -6.15 12.69
CA ALA A 138 1.71 -5.98 11.40
C ALA A 138 0.20 -6.30 11.47
N LYS A 139 -0.57 -5.55 10.68
CA LYS A 139 -1.99 -5.81 10.39
C LYS A 139 -2.17 -5.86 8.87
N VAL A 140 -3.01 -6.77 8.41
CA VAL A 140 -3.33 -6.91 6.99
C VAL A 140 -4.76 -6.47 6.75
N ILE A 141 -4.98 -5.68 5.71
CA ILE A 141 -6.30 -5.36 5.18
C ILE A 141 -6.39 -5.77 3.72
N HIS A 142 -7.56 -6.20 3.29
CA HIS A 142 -7.79 -6.65 1.92
C HIS A 142 -8.02 -5.44 1.01
N GLY A 143 -7.09 -5.21 0.09
CA GLY A 143 -7.15 -4.09 -0.85
C GLY A 143 -8.35 -4.17 -1.80
N ASP A 144 -8.72 -5.38 -2.23
CA ASP A 144 -9.88 -5.62 -3.10
C ASP A 144 -11.23 -5.19 -2.47
N LEU A 145 -11.28 -4.95 -1.16
CA LEU A 145 -12.46 -4.42 -0.48
C LEU A 145 -12.45 -2.89 -0.35
N LEU A 146 -11.34 -2.23 -0.72
CA LEU A 146 -11.20 -0.78 -0.56
C LEU A 146 -11.70 0.02 -1.76
N VAL A 147 -11.86 -0.62 -2.93
CA VAL A 147 -12.44 -0.04 -4.14
C VAL A 147 -13.46 -1.01 -4.70
N PRO A 148 -14.69 -0.57 -5.05
CA PRO A 148 -15.66 -1.45 -5.69
C PRO A 148 -15.11 -2.11 -6.97
N HIS A 149 -15.53 -3.34 -7.24
CA HIS A 149 -15.18 -4.08 -8.46
C HIS A 149 -15.99 -3.53 -9.66
N ASP A 150 -15.74 -2.28 -10.02
CA ASP A 150 -16.37 -1.59 -11.15
C ASP A 150 -15.28 -0.96 -12.03
N GLU A 151 -15.16 -1.43 -13.27
CA GLU A 151 -14.17 -0.94 -14.24
C GLU A 151 -14.21 0.58 -14.43
N LYS A 152 -15.35 1.22 -14.19
CA LYS A 152 -15.51 2.69 -14.28
C LYS A 152 -14.67 3.45 -13.26
N LEU A 153 -14.23 2.80 -12.19
CA LEU A 153 -13.36 3.37 -11.16
C LEU A 153 -11.88 3.20 -11.48
N TYR A 154 -11.54 2.58 -12.61
CA TYR A 154 -10.18 2.30 -13.03
C TYR A 154 -9.88 2.94 -14.38
N PHE A 155 -8.65 3.43 -14.53
CA PHE A 155 -8.18 4.05 -15.78
C PHE A 155 -7.96 3.02 -16.89
N ASP A 156 -7.35 1.90 -16.56
CA ASP A 156 -6.92 0.84 -17.47
C ASP A 156 -7.28 -0.57 -16.95
N LYS A 157 -8.34 -0.67 -16.13
CA LYS A 157 -8.79 -1.89 -15.43
C LYS A 157 -7.82 -2.42 -14.36
N LEU A 158 -6.75 -1.68 -14.07
CA LEU A 158 -5.76 -2.00 -13.04
C LEU A 158 -5.55 -0.81 -12.08
N HIS A 159 -5.32 0.39 -12.62
CA HIS A 159 -5.01 1.56 -11.83
C HIS A 159 -6.28 2.37 -11.55
N PRO A 160 -6.58 2.69 -10.29
CA PRO A 160 -7.72 3.56 -9.97
C PRO A 160 -7.62 4.91 -10.67
N ASN A 161 -8.72 5.37 -11.26
CA ASN A 161 -8.84 6.75 -11.72
C ASN A 161 -9.12 7.71 -10.54
N ALA A 162 -9.39 8.99 -10.80
CA ALA A 162 -9.63 9.98 -9.73
C ALA A 162 -10.77 9.56 -8.78
N ALA A 163 -11.88 9.05 -9.30
CA ALA A 163 -12.99 8.58 -8.47
C ALA A 163 -12.61 7.33 -7.64
N GLY A 164 -11.94 6.36 -8.27
CA GLY A 164 -11.45 5.16 -7.59
C GLY A 164 -10.41 5.48 -6.52
N GLY A 165 -9.47 6.38 -6.80
CA GLY A 165 -8.45 6.82 -5.86
C GLY A 165 -9.05 7.52 -4.64
N LYS A 166 -10.07 8.38 -4.85
CA LYS A 166 -10.81 9.02 -3.77
C LYS A 166 -11.50 7.98 -2.88
N ILE A 167 -12.27 7.06 -3.46
CA ILE A 167 -12.97 6.00 -2.72
C ILE A 167 -11.98 5.14 -1.94
N TYR A 168 -10.87 4.76 -2.57
CA TYR A 168 -9.79 4.01 -1.91
C TYR A 168 -9.28 4.73 -0.67
N GLY A 169 -8.94 6.03 -0.80
CA GLY A 169 -8.43 6.83 0.32
C GLY A 169 -9.44 6.97 1.46
N GLU A 170 -10.72 7.22 1.15
CA GLU A 170 -11.80 7.35 2.15
C GLU A 170 -12.02 6.02 2.90
N ASN A 171 -12.06 4.88 2.20
CA ASN A 171 -12.21 3.57 2.81
C ASN A 171 -10.97 3.16 3.62
N LEU A 172 -9.77 3.52 3.15
CA LEU A 172 -8.53 3.32 3.90
C LEU A 172 -8.56 4.09 5.23
N VAL A 173 -8.99 5.36 5.21
CA VAL A 173 -9.15 6.17 6.44
C VAL A 173 -10.10 5.50 7.42
N ALA A 174 -11.25 5.00 6.95
CA ALA A 174 -12.19 4.28 7.80
C ALA A 174 -11.53 3.05 8.44
N LYS A 175 -10.80 2.25 7.65
CA LYS A 175 -10.09 1.06 8.15
C LYS A 175 -8.97 1.40 9.14
N ILE A 176 -8.18 2.43 8.89
CA ILE A 176 -7.14 2.87 9.81
C ILE A 176 -7.71 3.29 11.17
N LYS A 177 -8.87 3.94 11.19
CA LYS A 177 -9.56 4.34 12.44
C LYS A 177 -10.14 3.14 13.22
N GLU A 178 -10.47 2.03 12.54
CA GLU A 178 -10.94 0.80 13.18
C GLU A 178 -9.80 -0.03 13.78
N ILE A 179 -8.59 0.07 13.21
CA ILE A 179 -7.44 -0.76 13.60
C ILE A 179 -6.74 -0.12 14.81
N LYS A 180 -6.63 -0.93 15.89
CA LYS A 180 -5.78 -0.60 17.05
C LYS A 180 -4.43 -1.31 16.88
N PHE A 181 -3.34 -0.53 16.90
CA PHE A 181 -1.98 -1.03 16.98
C PHE A 181 -1.50 -1.10 18.43
#